data_bc60acb3d55c927726e01c3011312f74
#
_entry.id   bc60acb3d55c927726e01c3011312f74
#
_cell.length_a   1.000
_cell.length_b   1.000
_cell.length_c   1.000
_cell.angle_alpha   90.00
_cell.angle_beta   90.00
_cell.angle_gamma   90.00
#
_symmetry.space_group_name_H-M   'P 1'
#
loop_
_entity.id
_entity.type
_entity.pdbx_description
1 polymer ?
#
loop_
_entity_poly.entity_id
_entity_poly.type
_entity_poly.pdbx_seq_one_letter_code
_entity_poly.pdbx_strand_id
1 'polypeptide(L)'
;MTLGFNSGVPYPSGGRPALKLSAYVLDDQAIFNAHKARVLADGGVIPDEAGCMARITWLLDNGIYGKVESAINPAFGVKMNANKEVSKLYSLFASDDYISVMQGDGAQVLYDDSGDAPGVIIKISSNGGAYLRSEKNHRVQRSGQYAISGRMADNDRADSLGILVGISIAGLPMAYLRTQITNQQKDVEAWRYGTRDSTWNGSGVNGIAMGAVRTPYADYVPSAALFDVDGGEIRGYEAGELKARDTSTTGRLADLTSFPQPIYVGSTFTGGKVNPCYGTLREAIFLHTADDSDAVALSKLGM
;
A
#
# COMPACT_ATOMS: atom_id res chain seq x y z
N MET A 1 2.02 -1.60 16.56
CA MET A 1 3.38 -2.14 16.70
C MET A 1 3.88 -1.82 18.08
N THR A 2 3.95 -2.81 18.97
CA THR A 2 4.71 -2.64 20.19
C THR A 2 6.16 -2.86 19.79
N LEU A 3 6.95 -1.80 19.74
CA LEU A 3 8.40 -1.94 19.68
C LEU A 3 8.80 -2.64 20.99
N GLY A 4 8.92 -3.95 20.92
CA GLY A 4 9.44 -4.75 22.02
C GLY A 4 10.94 -4.49 22.13
N PHE A 5 11.32 -3.44 22.84
CA PHE A 5 12.67 -3.33 23.34
C PHE A 5 12.83 -4.39 24.43
N ASN A 6 13.39 -5.52 24.04
CA ASN A 6 13.80 -6.53 25.00
C ASN A 6 15.11 -6.04 25.63
N SER A 7 14.99 -5.07 26.54
CA SER A 7 16.15 -4.45 27.21
C SER A 7 16.75 -5.33 28.31
N GLY A 8 16.14 -6.48 28.60
CA GLY A 8 16.59 -7.35 29.69
C GLY A 8 16.56 -6.69 31.09
N VAL A 9 16.04 -5.49 31.22
CA VAL A 9 15.93 -4.76 32.49
C VAL A 9 14.53 -4.96 33.02
N PRO A 10 14.34 -5.60 34.21
CA PRO A 10 13.03 -5.73 34.83
C PRO A 10 12.48 -4.34 35.16
N TYR A 11 11.25 -4.05 34.74
CA TYR A 11 10.55 -2.85 35.18
C TYR A 11 10.37 -2.87 36.68
N PRO A 12 10.82 -1.84 37.44
CA PRO A 12 10.52 -1.75 38.86
C PRO A 12 9.00 -1.58 39.04
N SER A 13 8.40 -2.39 39.90
CA SER A 13 6.99 -2.38 40.25
C SER A 13 6.64 -1.20 41.20
N GLY A 14 6.91 -0.01 40.77
CA GLY A 14 6.58 1.18 41.58
C GLY A 14 6.61 2.43 40.72
N GLY A 15 5.43 3.02 40.54
CA GLY A 15 5.21 4.35 40.00
C GLY A 15 5.91 4.59 38.66
N ARG A 16 5.17 4.72 37.56
CA ARG A 16 5.73 5.15 36.28
C ARG A 16 6.48 6.46 36.50
N PRO A 17 7.84 6.52 36.47
CA PRO A 17 8.48 7.78 36.25
C PRO A 17 7.92 8.25 34.90
N ALA A 18 7.50 9.51 34.81
CA ALA A 18 7.29 10.14 33.53
C ALA A 18 8.66 10.04 32.82
N LEU A 19 8.86 8.99 32.04
CA LEU A 19 9.93 8.93 31.09
C LEU A 19 9.67 10.15 30.20
N LYS A 20 10.36 11.24 30.47
CA LYS A 20 10.75 12.17 29.41
C LYS A 20 11.57 11.27 28.50
N LEU A 21 10.90 10.65 27.52
CA LEU A 21 11.54 10.24 26.30
C LEU A 21 12.12 11.54 25.73
N SER A 22 13.33 11.87 26.15
CA SER A 22 14.19 12.74 25.39
C SER A 22 14.19 12.11 24.02
N ALA A 23 13.57 12.79 23.06
CA ALA A 23 13.27 12.35 21.74
C ALA A 23 14.37 11.37 21.25
N TYR A 24 14.04 10.09 21.20
CA TYR A 24 14.82 9.17 20.40
C TYR A 24 14.51 9.62 18.97
N VAL A 25 15.32 10.54 18.47
CA VAL A 25 15.30 10.92 17.08
C VAL A 25 15.69 9.64 16.36
N LEU A 26 14.72 8.99 15.70
CA LEU A 26 15.00 7.86 14.85
C LEU A 26 15.98 8.38 13.79
N ASP A 27 17.20 7.89 13.82
CA ASP A 27 18.25 8.26 12.90
C ASP A 27 17.91 7.64 11.54
N ASP A 28 17.55 8.49 10.57
CA ASP A 28 17.18 8.06 9.21
C ASP A 28 18.34 7.30 8.54
N GLN A 29 19.59 7.70 8.78
CA GLN A 29 20.76 6.99 8.28
C GLN A 29 20.89 5.59 8.89
N ALA A 30 20.61 5.44 10.18
CA ALA A 30 20.64 4.13 10.83
C ALA A 30 19.54 3.21 10.29
N ILE A 31 18.32 3.75 10.07
CA ILE A 31 17.21 3.01 9.45
C ILE A 31 17.61 2.55 8.04
N PHE A 32 18.12 3.48 7.22
CA PHE A 32 18.55 3.17 5.86
C PHE A 32 19.65 2.09 5.85
N ASN A 33 20.67 2.22 6.68
CA ASN A 33 21.78 1.27 6.73
C ASN A 33 21.32 -0.15 7.13
N ALA A 34 20.41 -0.24 8.12
CA ALA A 34 19.83 -1.51 8.53
C ALA A 34 18.97 -2.14 7.42
N HIS A 35 18.17 -1.32 6.74
CA HIS A 35 17.38 -1.74 5.59
C HIS A 35 18.27 -2.24 4.45
N LYS A 36 19.28 -1.46 4.07
CA LYS A 36 20.23 -1.80 3.00
C LYS A 36 20.96 -3.10 3.30
N ALA A 37 21.45 -3.28 4.53
CA ALA A 37 22.13 -4.52 4.93
C ALA A 37 21.20 -5.73 4.77
N ARG A 38 19.92 -5.61 5.13
CA ARG A 38 18.92 -6.67 4.99
C ARG A 38 18.66 -7.03 3.52
N VAL A 39 18.46 -6.01 2.67
CA VAL A 39 18.21 -6.19 1.23
C VAL A 39 19.38 -6.92 0.58
N LEU A 40 20.62 -6.45 0.84
CA LEU A 40 21.81 -7.05 0.27
C LEU A 40 22.07 -8.48 0.78
N ALA A 41 21.79 -8.76 2.05
CA ALA A 41 21.95 -10.10 2.62
C ALA A 41 21.02 -11.14 1.99
N ASP A 42 19.83 -10.72 1.52
CA ASP A 42 18.90 -11.60 0.78
C ASP A 42 19.17 -11.62 -0.75
N GLY A 43 20.24 -10.96 -1.20
CA GLY A 43 20.62 -10.91 -2.61
C GLY A 43 19.77 -9.97 -3.47
N GLY A 44 19.11 -9.00 -2.84
CA GLY A 44 18.44 -7.91 -3.52
C GLY A 44 19.38 -6.73 -3.79
N VAL A 45 18.85 -5.72 -4.44
CA VAL A 45 19.53 -4.44 -4.71
C VAL A 45 18.60 -3.28 -4.33
N ILE A 46 19.18 -2.14 -3.99
CA ILE A 46 18.45 -0.87 -3.83
C ILE A 46 18.77 -0.03 -5.07
N PRO A 47 17.87 0.08 -6.03
CA PRO A 47 18.16 0.74 -7.31
C PRO A 47 18.35 2.25 -7.16
N ASP A 48 17.71 2.85 -6.17
CA ASP A 48 17.78 4.29 -5.89
C ASP A 48 17.99 4.51 -4.37
N GLU A 49 19.24 4.45 -3.94
CA GLU A 49 19.61 4.65 -2.53
C GLU A 49 19.25 6.07 -2.04
N ALA A 50 19.40 7.08 -2.91
CA ALA A 50 19.10 8.46 -2.56
C ALA A 50 17.58 8.65 -2.38
N GLY A 51 16.77 8.11 -3.27
CA GLY A 51 15.31 8.12 -3.17
C GLY A 51 14.80 7.34 -1.97
N CYS A 52 15.41 6.19 -1.67
CA CYS A 52 15.10 5.41 -0.47
C CYS A 52 15.35 6.22 0.80
N MET A 53 16.53 6.84 0.90
CA MET A 53 16.91 7.68 2.05
C MET A 53 15.99 8.89 2.18
N ALA A 54 15.75 9.60 1.08
CA ALA A 54 14.88 10.78 1.09
C ALA A 54 13.47 10.41 1.55
N ARG A 55 12.97 9.23 1.19
CA ARG A 55 11.66 8.78 1.63
C ARG A 55 11.62 8.43 3.11
N ILE A 56 12.65 7.80 3.66
CA ILE A 56 12.77 7.54 5.11
C ILE A 56 12.74 8.86 5.88
N THR A 57 13.59 9.81 5.49
CA THR A 57 13.62 11.15 6.10
C THR A 57 12.26 11.83 6.02
N TRP A 58 11.60 11.79 4.86
CA TRP A 58 10.28 12.38 4.69
C TRP A 58 9.21 11.76 5.61
N LEU A 59 9.20 10.43 5.76
CA LEU A 59 8.26 9.73 6.65
C LEU A 59 8.49 10.12 8.11
N LEU A 60 9.73 10.32 8.51
CA LEU A 60 10.10 10.77 9.86
C LEU A 60 9.69 12.22 10.09
N ASP A 61 10.04 13.14 9.19
CA ASP A 61 9.76 14.56 9.29
C ASP A 61 8.27 14.88 9.34
N ASN A 62 7.46 14.08 8.67
CA ASN A 62 6.01 14.22 8.69
C ASN A 62 5.33 13.43 9.84
N GLY A 63 6.09 12.76 10.70
CA GLY A 63 5.55 11.97 11.81
C GLY A 63 4.75 10.73 11.38
N ILE A 64 4.91 10.31 10.11
CA ILE A 64 4.16 9.20 9.52
C ILE A 64 4.85 7.86 9.79
N TYR A 65 6.18 7.83 9.92
CA TYR A 65 6.96 6.59 10.02
C TYR A 65 6.41 5.61 11.08
N GLY A 66 6.04 6.11 12.26
CA GLY A 66 5.47 5.29 13.34
C GLY A 66 4.03 4.80 13.11
N LYS A 67 3.35 5.32 12.08
CA LYS A 67 1.98 4.96 11.70
C LYS A 67 1.95 3.94 10.57
N VAL A 68 3.09 3.66 9.93
CA VAL A 68 3.17 2.76 8.77
C VAL A 68 3.01 1.32 9.19
N GLU A 69 2.05 0.63 8.62
CA GLU A 69 1.88 -0.81 8.70
C GLU A 69 2.71 -1.52 7.63
N SER A 70 2.70 -0.97 6.41
CA SER A 70 3.48 -1.47 5.27
C SER A 70 3.81 -0.34 4.30
N ALA A 71 5.01 -0.35 3.75
CA ALA A 71 5.42 0.59 2.71
C ALA A 71 6.32 -0.12 1.70
N ILE A 72 5.91 -0.08 0.44
CA ILE A 72 6.67 -0.60 -0.69
C ILE A 72 6.89 0.47 -1.75
N ASN A 73 8.10 0.47 -2.25
CA ASN A 73 8.54 1.27 -3.40
C ASN A 73 9.71 0.50 -4.02
N PRO A 74 9.79 0.33 -5.33
CA PRO A 74 10.95 -0.31 -5.95
C PRO A 74 12.29 0.35 -5.58
N ALA A 75 12.29 1.64 -5.25
CA ALA A 75 13.47 2.32 -4.70
C ALA A 75 13.92 1.80 -3.34
N PHE A 76 13.04 1.18 -2.54
CA PHE A 76 13.41 0.59 -1.25
C PHE A 76 14.21 -0.71 -1.42
N GLY A 77 14.06 -1.37 -2.55
CA GLY A 77 14.81 -2.56 -2.89
C GLY A 77 13.99 -3.57 -3.68
N VAL A 78 14.69 -4.28 -4.54
CA VAL A 78 14.12 -5.27 -5.43
C VAL A 78 15.05 -6.46 -5.57
N LYS A 79 14.47 -7.67 -5.66
CA LYS A 79 15.17 -8.87 -6.07
C LYS A 79 14.62 -9.29 -7.42
N MET A 80 15.49 -9.30 -8.43
CA MET A 80 15.11 -9.57 -9.82
C MET A 80 16.17 -10.37 -10.53
N ASN A 81 15.79 -11.03 -11.62
CA ASN A 81 16.73 -11.72 -12.52
C ASN A 81 17.28 -10.77 -13.60
N ALA A 82 18.12 -11.33 -14.47
CA ALA A 82 18.75 -10.58 -15.58
C ALA A 82 17.73 -10.03 -16.61
N ASN A 83 16.53 -10.61 -16.67
CA ASN A 83 15.44 -10.15 -17.54
C ASN A 83 14.54 -9.10 -16.85
N LYS A 84 14.96 -8.58 -15.70
CA LYS A 84 14.21 -7.65 -14.85
C LYS A 84 12.89 -8.22 -14.29
N GLU A 85 12.71 -9.52 -14.31
CA GLU A 85 11.58 -10.16 -13.64
C GLU A 85 11.79 -10.11 -12.14
N VAL A 86 10.83 -9.48 -11.46
CA VAL A 86 10.87 -9.25 -10.02
C VAL A 86 10.36 -10.49 -9.29
N SER A 87 11.15 -11.01 -8.37
CA SER A 87 10.74 -12.07 -7.47
C SER A 87 10.31 -11.54 -6.10
N LYS A 88 10.88 -10.41 -5.66
CA LYS A 88 10.56 -9.78 -4.37
C LYS A 88 10.73 -8.26 -4.45
N LEU A 89 9.80 -7.52 -3.82
CA LEU A 89 9.98 -6.12 -3.41
C LEU A 89 10.20 -6.06 -1.90
N TYR A 90 11.18 -5.27 -1.49
CA TYR A 90 11.47 -5.09 -0.08
C TYR A 90 10.67 -3.94 0.49
N SER A 91 9.97 -4.20 1.59
CA SER A 91 9.36 -3.16 2.40
C SER A 91 10.41 -2.45 3.25
N LEU A 92 10.18 -1.20 3.63
CA LEU A 92 11.02 -0.53 4.64
C LEU A 92 10.95 -1.23 6.01
N PHE A 93 9.91 -2.02 6.24
CA PHE A 93 9.67 -2.73 7.51
C PHE A 93 10.03 -4.20 7.33
N ALA A 94 10.97 -4.67 8.15
CA ALA A 94 11.42 -6.04 8.12
C ALA A 94 10.25 -7.03 8.32
N SER A 95 10.34 -8.19 7.66
CA SER A 95 9.30 -9.23 7.64
C SER A 95 8.00 -8.91 6.92
N ASP A 96 7.95 -7.81 6.17
CA ASP A 96 6.77 -7.43 5.38
C ASP A 96 7.12 -7.22 3.91
N ASP A 97 8.03 -8.01 3.39
CA ASP A 97 8.39 -7.98 1.98
C ASP A 97 7.27 -8.57 1.11
N TYR A 98 7.30 -8.23 -0.17
CA TYR A 98 6.28 -8.66 -1.13
C TYR A 98 6.87 -9.62 -2.14
N ILE A 99 6.27 -10.78 -2.27
CA ILE A 99 6.65 -11.78 -3.27
C ILE A 99 5.76 -11.67 -4.50
N SER A 100 6.38 -11.88 -5.66
CA SER A 100 5.64 -11.97 -6.92
C SER A 100 4.95 -13.31 -7.04
N VAL A 101 3.69 -13.28 -7.45
CA VAL A 101 2.91 -14.46 -7.76
C VAL A 101 2.47 -14.35 -9.22
N MET A 102 2.86 -15.30 -10.03
CA MET A 102 2.50 -15.39 -11.44
C MET A 102 1.70 -16.65 -11.69
N GLN A 103 0.56 -16.49 -12.38
CA GLN A 103 -0.36 -17.58 -12.70
C GLN A 103 -0.66 -17.56 -14.19
N GLY A 104 -0.35 -18.67 -14.86
CA GLY A 104 -0.53 -18.82 -16.30
C GLY A 104 0.59 -18.21 -17.13
N ASP A 105 0.56 -18.53 -18.43
CA ASP A 105 1.63 -18.16 -19.35
C ASP A 105 1.62 -16.66 -19.69
N GLY A 106 2.80 -16.04 -19.68
CA GLY A 106 3.01 -14.65 -20.08
C GLY A 106 2.61 -13.58 -19.06
N ALA A 107 2.16 -13.98 -17.86
CA ALA A 107 2.01 -13.06 -16.74
C ALA A 107 3.38 -12.73 -16.15
N GLN A 108 3.66 -11.46 -15.86
CA GLN A 108 4.97 -11.01 -15.39
C GLN A 108 4.85 -9.88 -14.37
N VAL A 109 5.81 -9.83 -13.47
CA VAL A 109 6.10 -8.65 -12.63
C VAL A 109 7.50 -8.19 -13.02
N LEU A 110 7.60 -7.01 -13.63
CA LEU A 110 8.84 -6.50 -14.21
C LEU A 110 9.29 -5.23 -13.52
N TYR A 111 10.58 -5.11 -13.28
CA TYR A 111 11.18 -3.86 -12.83
C TYR A 111 11.23 -2.87 -14.00
N ASP A 112 10.82 -1.64 -13.75
CA ASP A 112 10.79 -0.54 -14.71
C ASP A 112 11.71 0.59 -14.23
N ASP A 113 12.73 0.88 -15.02
CA ASP A 113 13.68 1.99 -14.82
C ASP A 113 13.58 3.03 -15.96
N SER A 114 12.51 2.98 -16.76
CA SER A 114 12.35 3.86 -17.92
C SER A 114 11.92 5.28 -17.59
N GLY A 115 11.46 5.52 -16.36
CA GLY A 115 10.99 6.83 -15.92
C GLY A 115 12.00 7.57 -15.02
N ASP A 116 11.53 8.66 -14.45
CA ASP A 116 12.25 9.51 -13.49
C ASP A 116 12.41 8.87 -12.09
N ALA A 117 11.66 7.81 -11.83
CA ALA A 117 11.74 7.03 -10.60
C ALA A 117 11.47 5.55 -10.88
N PRO A 118 12.06 4.62 -10.09
CA PRO A 118 11.82 3.19 -10.22
C PRO A 118 10.34 2.83 -10.14
N GLY A 119 9.94 1.84 -10.94
CA GLY A 119 8.59 1.28 -10.97
C GLY A 119 8.58 -0.24 -11.05
N VAL A 120 7.42 -0.82 -10.83
CA VAL A 120 7.15 -2.24 -11.10
C VAL A 120 5.92 -2.35 -11.97
N ILE A 121 6.07 -2.95 -13.14
CA ILE A 121 4.98 -3.24 -14.06
C ILE A 121 4.38 -4.59 -13.68
N ILE A 122 3.08 -4.59 -13.43
CA ILE A 122 2.28 -5.81 -13.30
C ILE A 122 1.63 -6.08 -14.63
N LYS A 123 2.05 -7.15 -15.30
CA LYS A 123 1.63 -7.51 -16.65
C LYS A 123 0.79 -8.77 -16.64
N ILE A 124 -0.38 -8.67 -17.25
CA ILE A 124 -1.25 -9.81 -17.48
C ILE A 124 -1.08 -10.34 -18.90
N SER A 125 -1.49 -11.59 -19.10
CA SER A 125 -1.66 -12.20 -20.41
C SER A 125 -3.12 -12.60 -20.62
N SER A 126 -3.44 -13.08 -21.81
CA SER A 126 -4.78 -13.62 -22.12
C SER A 126 -5.18 -14.80 -21.20
N ASN A 127 -4.19 -15.52 -20.67
CA ASN A 127 -4.39 -16.75 -19.90
C ASN A 127 -3.84 -16.70 -18.47
N GLY A 128 -3.30 -15.56 -18.05
CA GLY A 128 -2.64 -15.46 -16.75
C GLY A 128 -2.68 -14.06 -16.15
N GLY A 129 -2.51 -14.02 -14.84
CA GLY A 129 -2.38 -12.80 -14.06
C GLY A 129 -1.13 -12.81 -13.20
N ALA A 130 -0.63 -11.62 -12.88
CA ALA A 130 0.46 -11.43 -11.95
C ALA A 130 0.02 -10.48 -10.84
N TYR A 131 0.58 -10.65 -9.66
CA TYR A 131 0.40 -9.75 -8.54
C TYR A 131 1.56 -9.86 -7.56
N LEU A 132 1.68 -8.87 -6.71
CA LEU A 132 2.54 -8.91 -5.54
C LEU A 132 1.70 -9.19 -4.30
N ARG A 133 2.24 -9.94 -3.37
CA ARG A 133 1.59 -10.27 -2.10
C ARG A 133 2.58 -10.08 -0.97
N SER A 134 2.18 -9.39 0.10
CA SER A 134 2.99 -9.30 1.32
C SER A 134 3.22 -10.68 1.93
N GLU A 135 4.42 -10.90 2.47
CA GLU A 135 4.74 -12.15 3.20
C GLU A 135 4.01 -12.22 4.54
N LYS A 136 3.75 -11.06 5.14
CA LYS A 136 3.00 -10.92 6.38
C LYS A 136 1.51 -10.76 6.12
N ASN A 137 0.69 -11.31 7.01
CA ASN A 137 -0.73 -10.98 7.08
C ASN A 137 -0.94 -9.74 7.95
N HIS A 138 -1.79 -8.84 7.47
CA HIS A 138 -2.12 -7.58 8.10
C HIS A 138 -3.53 -7.60 8.66
N ARG A 139 -3.74 -6.80 9.70
CA ARG A 139 -5.05 -6.58 10.31
C ARG A 139 -5.40 -5.12 10.24
N VAL A 140 -6.53 -4.81 9.67
CA VAL A 140 -7.07 -3.45 9.74
C VAL A 140 -7.76 -3.25 11.09
N GLN A 141 -7.65 -2.08 11.68
CA GLN A 141 -8.19 -1.81 13.00
C GLN A 141 -9.73 -1.83 13.05
N ARG A 142 -10.28 -2.18 14.21
CA ARG A 142 -11.73 -2.21 14.47
C ARG A 142 -12.34 -0.83 14.68
N SER A 143 -11.52 0.14 15.02
CA SER A 143 -11.92 1.51 15.35
C SER A 143 -10.87 2.48 14.86
N GLY A 144 -11.23 3.75 14.81
CA GLY A 144 -10.37 4.81 14.36
C GLY A 144 -10.28 4.91 12.85
N GLN A 145 -9.19 5.45 12.38
CA GLN A 145 -8.96 5.74 10.97
C GLN A 145 -7.67 5.08 10.50
N TYR A 146 -7.67 4.57 9.28
CA TYR A 146 -6.49 4.05 8.60
C TYR A 146 -6.45 4.57 7.17
N ALA A 147 -5.27 4.55 6.55
CA ALA A 147 -5.12 5.04 5.18
C ALA A 147 -4.40 4.05 4.28
N ILE A 148 -4.77 4.08 3.01
CA ILE A 148 -4.07 3.42 1.91
C ILE A 148 -3.69 4.51 0.92
N SER A 149 -2.42 4.61 0.58
CA SER A 149 -1.95 5.49 -0.47
C SER A 149 -1.26 4.72 -1.57
N GLY A 150 -1.27 5.29 -2.78
CA GLY A 150 -0.63 4.71 -3.93
C GLY A 150 -0.17 5.76 -4.93
N ARG A 151 0.96 5.47 -5.57
CA ARG A 151 1.45 6.16 -6.74
C ARG A 151 1.51 5.15 -7.88
N MET A 152 0.46 5.15 -8.69
CA MET A 152 0.17 4.11 -9.66
C MET A 152 -0.21 4.73 -10.99
N ALA A 153 0.14 4.07 -12.09
CA ALA A 153 -0.33 4.37 -13.42
C ALA A 153 -0.94 3.14 -14.08
N ASP A 154 -1.90 3.38 -14.89
CA ASP A 154 -2.60 2.40 -15.68
C ASP A 154 -1.91 2.18 -17.04
N ASN A 155 -1.97 0.99 -17.58
CA ASN A 155 -1.34 0.62 -18.84
C ASN A 155 -2.32 0.52 -20.03
N ASP A 156 -3.41 1.25 -20.00
CA ASP A 156 -4.36 1.46 -21.13
C ASP A 156 -4.75 0.18 -21.91
N ARG A 157 -5.12 -0.87 -21.19
CA ARG A 157 -5.76 -2.04 -21.80
C ARG A 157 -7.25 -2.00 -21.52
N ALA A 158 -8.06 -2.12 -22.56
CA ALA A 158 -9.52 -2.11 -22.46
C ALA A 158 -10.09 -3.25 -21.60
N ASP A 159 -9.32 -4.32 -21.41
CA ASP A 159 -9.66 -5.49 -20.59
C ASP A 159 -9.03 -5.47 -19.19
N SER A 160 -8.35 -4.40 -18.83
CA SER A 160 -7.71 -4.22 -17.51
C SER A 160 -8.59 -3.41 -16.57
N LEU A 161 -8.59 -3.78 -15.31
CA LEU A 161 -9.18 -3.01 -14.22
C LEU A 161 -8.21 -2.02 -13.57
N GLY A 162 -7.13 -1.66 -14.26
CA GLY A 162 -6.07 -0.85 -13.70
C GLY A 162 -5.17 -1.62 -12.73
N ILE A 163 -4.55 -0.91 -11.81
CA ILE A 163 -3.74 -1.51 -10.75
C ILE A 163 -4.39 -1.28 -9.39
N LEU A 164 -4.41 -2.32 -8.58
CA LEU A 164 -5.01 -2.32 -7.25
C LEU A 164 -3.94 -2.44 -6.18
N VAL A 165 -4.15 -1.74 -5.08
CA VAL A 165 -3.38 -1.87 -3.84
C VAL A 165 -4.35 -2.00 -2.68
N GLY A 166 -4.31 -3.11 -1.96
CA GLY A 166 -5.25 -3.28 -0.87
C GLY A 166 -5.24 -4.65 -0.20
N ILE A 167 -6.11 -4.79 0.78
CA ILE A 167 -6.41 -6.06 1.43
C ILE A 167 -7.67 -6.61 0.78
N SER A 168 -7.55 -7.78 0.14
CA SER A 168 -8.65 -8.35 -0.63
C SER A 168 -8.57 -9.86 -0.74
N ILE A 169 -9.65 -10.53 -0.35
CA ILE A 169 -9.89 -11.95 -0.66
C ILE A 169 -11.31 -12.11 -1.19
N ALA A 170 -11.47 -13.00 -2.17
CA ALA A 170 -12.79 -13.36 -2.69
C ALA A 170 -13.74 -13.83 -1.59
N GLY A 171 -14.91 -13.19 -1.50
CA GLY A 171 -15.93 -13.53 -0.51
C GLY A 171 -15.69 -13.03 0.90
N LEU A 172 -14.65 -12.24 1.13
CA LEU A 172 -14.33 -11.63 2.42
C LEU A 172 -14.34 -10.09 2.33
N PRO A 173 -14.37 -9.40 3.48
CA PRO A 173 -14.26 -7.95 3.53
C PRO A 173 -12.99 -7.46 2.86
N MET A 174 -13.09 -6.38 2.11
CA MET A 174 -12.00 -5.79 1.32
C MET A 174 -11.91 -4.29 1.55
N ALA A 175 -10.68 -3.77 1.56
CA ALA A 175 -10.40 -2.34 1.48
C ALA A 175 -9.24 -2.11 0.52
N TYR A 176 -9.43 -1.27 -0.49
CA TYR A 176 -8.40 -1.03 -1.48
C TYR A 176 -8.50 0.34 -2.15
N LEU A 177 -7.39 0.76 -2.71
CA LEU A 177 -7.24 1.84 -3.65
C LEU A 177 -6.89 1.23 -5.00
N ARG A 178 -7.49 1.71 -6.08
CA ARG A 178 -7.13 1.25 -7.43
C ARG A 178 -7.20 2.38 -8.44
N THR A 179 -6.42 2.26 -9.51
CA THR A 179 -6.70 2.96 -10.76
C THR A 179 -7.79 2.18 -11.51
N GLN A 180 -8.73 2.87 -12.11
CA GLN A 180 -9.78 2.23 -12.91
C GLN A 180 -9.92 2.91 -14.27
N ILE A 181 -10.09 2.10 -15.31
CA ILE A 181 -10.57 2.54 -16.60
C ILE A 181 -12.04 2.13 -16.69
N THR A 182 -12.95 3.09 -16.56
CA THR A 182 -14.36 2.89 -16.88
C THR A 182 -14.74 3.80 -18.03
N ASN A 183 -15.26 3.24 -19.13
CA ASN A 183 -15.84 3.99 -20.25
C ASN A 183 -14.98 5.16 -20.74
N GLN A 184 -13.66 4.97 -20.88
CA GLN A 184 -12.68 5.99 -21.27
C GLN A 184 -12.34 7.04 -20.20
N GLN A 185 -12.88 6.95 -19.02
CA GLN A 185 -12.45 7.75 -17.88
C GLN A 185 -11.45 6.95 -17.05
N LYS A 186 -10.30 7.55 -16.81
CA LYS A 186 -9.23 7.00 -15.98
C LYS A 186 -9.29 7.72 -14.65
N ASP A 187 -9.66 7.00 -13.62
CA ASP A 187 -9.89 7.55 -12.31
C ASP A 187 -9.13 6.76 -11.25
N VAL A 188 -8.94 7.35 -10.09
CA VAL A 188 -8.57 6.61 -8.89
C VAL A 188 -9.80 6.43 -8.03
N GLU A 189 -10.03 5.21 -7.65
CA GLU A 189 -11.14 4.81 -6.81
C GLU A 189 -10.64 4.22 -5.51
N ALA A 190 -11.32 4.52 -4.43
CA ALA A 190 -11.17 3.80 -3.18
C ALA A 190 -12.48 3.08 -2.87
N TRP A 191 -12.37 1.81 -2.55
CA TRP A 191 -13.51 0.96 -2.29
C TRP A 191 -13.35 0.20 -1.01
N ARG A 192 -14.48 -0.06 -0.40
CA ARG A 192 -14.58 -0.90 0.75
C ARG A 192 -15.82 -1.77 0.65
N TYR A 193 -15.63 -3.05 0.91
CA TYR A 193 -16.67 -4.06 0.85
C TYR A 193 -16.78 -4.78 2.18
N GLY A 194 -18.00 -5.22 2.50
CA GLY A 194 -18.29 -6.07 3.63
C GLY A 194 -19.07 -5.37 4.73
N THR A 195 -19.64 -6.17 5.62
CA THR A 195 -20.34 -5.72 6.81
C THR A 195 -19.42 -5.85 8.03
N ARG A 196 -19.79 -5.18 9.14
CA ARG A 196 -19.11 -5.35 10.44
C ARG A 196 -19.06 -6.82 10.89
N ASP A 197 -20.00 -7.63 10.44
CA ASP A 197 -20.11 -9.05 10.79
C ASP A 197 -19.24 -9.97 9.95
N SER A 198 -18.33 -9.39 9.15
CA SER A 198 -17.36 -10.12 8.35
C SER A 198 -17.95 -11.06 7.27
N THR A 199 -19.23 -11.02 7.04
CA THR A 199 -19.88 -11.75 5.94
C THR A 199 -20.12 -10.81 4.77
N TRP A 200 -19.50 -11.11 3.65
CA TRP A 200 -19.82 -10.41 2.41
C TRP A 200 -21.14 -10.96 1.85
N ASN A 201 -22.16 -10.12 1.83
CA ASN A 201 -23.47 -10.47 1.27
C ASN A 201 -23.76 -9.80 -0.08
N GLY A 202 -22.76 -9.20 -0.71
CA GLY A 202 -22.88 -8.51 -1.99
C GLY A 202 -23.62 -7.16 -1.96
N SER A 203 -24.13 -6.74 -0.80
CA SER A 203 -25.00 -5.55 -0.69
C SER A 203 -24.35 -4.31 -0.04
N GLY A 204 -23.09 -4.40 0.35
CA GLY A 204 -22.40 -3.34 1.07
C GLY A 204 -21.21 -2.76 0.30
N VAL A 205 -21.44 -2.31 -0.94
CA VAL A 205 -20.41 -1.64 -1.72
C VAL A 205 -20.42 -0.16 -1.38
N ASN A 206 -19.33 0.33 -0.83
CA ASN A 206 -19.11 1.75 -0.58
C ASN A 206 -17.79 2.14 -1.23
N GLY A 207 -17.83 3.17 -2.05
CA GLY A 207 -16.66 3.62 -2.77
C GLY A 207 -16.77 5.07 -3.18
N ILE A 208 -15.62 5.64 -3.39
CA ILE A 208 -15.45 6.99 -3.93
C ILE A 208 -14.64 6.91 -5.20
N ALA A 209 -14.99 7.76 -6.17
CA ALA A 209 -14.19 8.04 -7.34
C ALA A 209 -13.63 9.46 -7.19
N MET A 210 -12.32 9.63 -7.39
CA MET A 210 -11.64 10.91 -7.17
C MET A 210 -11.75 11.86 -8.37
N GLY A 211 -12.32 11.41 -9.48
CA GLY A 211 -12.71 12.25 -10.62
C GLY A 211 -11.56 12.73 -11.50
N ALA A 212 -10.34 12.24 -11.30
CA ALA A 212 -9.20 12.67 -12.08
C ALA A 212 -9.07 11.85 -13.37
N VAL A 213 -9.19 12.49 -14.50
CA VAL A 213 -8.83 11.89 -15.80
C VAL A 213 -7.31 11.80 -15.89
N ARG A 214 -6.78 10.59 -16.04
CA ARG A 214 -5.34 10.32 -16.09
C ARG A 214 -4.91 9.85 -17.48
N THR A 215 -3.67 10.20 -17.84
CA THR A 215 -3.01 9.67 -19.03
C THR A 215 -2.35 8.34 -18.68
N PRO A 216 -2.60 7.25 -19.42
CA PRO A 216 -1.93 5.98 -19.21
C PRO A 216 -0.41 6.14 -19.25
N TYR A 217 0.30 5.35 -18.46
CA TYR A 217 1.76 5.32 -18.35
C TYR A 217 2.45 6.61 -17.91
N ALA A 218 1.73 7.75 -17.84
CA ALA A 218 2.33 9.05 -17.60
C ALA A 218 1.91 9.66 -16.26
N ASP A 219 0.65 9.46 -15.84
CA ASP A 219 0.10 10.16 -14.70
C ASP A 219 0.18 9.32 -13.41
N TYR A 220 1.29 9.46 -12.70
CA TYR A 220 1.50 8.86 -11.39
C TYR A 220 1.05 9.79 -10.25
N VAL A 221 -0.12 10.38 -10.36
CA VAL A 221 -0.60 11.30 -9.33
C VAL A 221 -0.76 10.55 -8.01
N PRO A 222 -0.08 11.01 -6.94
CA PRO A 222 -0.21 10.39 -5.64
C PRO A 222 -1.65 10.53 -5.14
N SER A 223 -2.21 9.43 -4.67
CA SER A 223 -3.57 9.37 -4.16
C SER A 223 -3.58 8.68 -2.81
N ALA A 224 -4.46 9.11 -1.93
CA ALA A 224 -4.67 8.48 -0.63
C ALA A 224 -6.16 8.35 -0.33
N ALA A 225 -6.56 7.23 0.24
CA ALA A 225 -7.88 7.02 0.79
C ALA A 225 -7.78 6.86 2.31
N LEU A 226 -8.56 7.66 3.02
CA LEU A 226 -8.73 7.58 4.47
C LEU A 226 -10.06 6.88 4.76
N PHE A 227 -9.99 5.82 5.52
CA PHE A 227 -11.13 5.00 5.92
C PHE A 227 -11.42 5.24 7.40
N ASP A 228 -12.51 5.93 7.69
CA ASP A 228 -12.99 6.17 9.05
C ASP A 228 -13.95 5.05 9.45
N VAL A 229 -13.48 4.15 10.35
CA VAL A 229 -14.25 2.98 10.77
C VAL A 229 -15.40 3.41 11.68
N ASP A 230 -15.15 4.31 12.60
CA ASP A 230 -16.11 4.75 13.61
C ASP A 230 -17.14 5.72 13.01
N GLY A 231 -16.67 6.65 12.18
CA GLY A 231 -17.52 7.60 11.48
C GLY A 231 -18.29 7.01 10.30
N GLY A 232 -17.87 5.82 9.83
CA GLY A 232 -18.51 5.20 8.67
C GLY A 232 -18.27 5.94 7.37
N GLU A 233 -17.06 6.47 7.17
CA GLU A 233 -16.77 7.37 6.07
C GLU A 233 -15.53 6.93 5.28
N ILE A 234 -15.53 7.23 3.98
CA ILE A 234 -14.33 7.17 3.12
C ILE A 234 -14.06 8.57 2.58
N ARG A 235 -12.82 9.04 2.67
CA ARG A 235 -12.34 10.30 2.11
C ARG A 235 -11.19 10.03 1.16
N GLY A 236 -11.25 10.60 -0.05
CA GLY A 236 -10.23 10.45 -1.08
C GLY A 236 -9.49 11.75 -1.33
N TYR A 237 -8.17 11.67 -1.34
CA TYR A 237 -7.25 12.79 -1.52
C TYR A 237 -6.37 12.56 -2.73
N GLU A 238 -6.14 13.63 -3.50
CA GLU A 238 -5.25 13.66 -4.65
C GLU A 238 -4.53 14.99 -4.72
N ALA A 239 -3.23 14.98 -4.96
CA ALA A 239 -2.39 16.17 -4.98
C ALA A 239 -2.56 17.07 -3.73
N GLY A 240 -2.84 16.47 -2.59
CA GLY A 240 -3.05 17.17 -1.32
C GLY A 240 -4.43 17.77 -1.11
N GLU A 241 -5.39 17.50 -1.98
CA GLU A 241 -6.75 18.03 -1.91
C GLU A 241 -7.78 16.92 -1.71
N LEU A 242 -8.79 17.17 -0.88
CA LEU A 242 -9.97 16.31 -0.78
C LEU A 242 -10.74 16.34 -2.09
N LYS A 243 -10.83 15.21 -2.78
CA LYS A 243 -11.52 15.08 -4.07
C LYS A 243 -12.88 14.42 -3.95
N ALA A 244 -13.03 13.49 -3.02
CA ALA A 244 -14.26 12.75 -2.86
C ALA A 244 -14.51 12.37 -1.41
N ARG A 245 -15.78 12.22 -1.06
CA ARG A 245 -16.23 11.81 0.27
C ARG A 245 -17.49 10.96 0.16
N ASP A 246 -17.51 9.82 0.85
CA ASP A 246 -18.72 9.00 0.99
C ASP A 246 -19.03 8.79 2.47
N THR A 247 -20.17 9.30 2.91
CA THR A 247 -20.70 9.16 4.27
C THR A 247 -21.81 8.12 4.37
N SER A 248 -22.19 7.49 3.26
CA SER A 248 -23.25 6.46 3.21
C SER A 248 -22.83 5.14 3.84
N THR A 249 -21.58 5.07 4.31
CA THR A 249 -20.94 3.85 4.80
C THR A 249 -21.24 3.51 6.24
N THR A 250 -21.99 4.36 6.96
CA THR A 250 -22.31 4.16 8.37
C THR A 250 -22.90 2.77 8.63
N GLY A 251 -22.26 2.00 9.50
CA GLY A 251 -22.66 0.64 9.84
C GLY A 251 -22.29 -0.45 8.81
N ARG A 252 -21.65 -0.09 7.70
CA ARG A 252 -21.27 -1.01 6.62
C ARG A 252 -19.77 -1.26 6.52
N LEU A 253 -19.00 -0.73 7.44
CA LEU A 253 -17.55 -0.86 7.42
C LEU A 253 -17.14 -2.25 7.88
N ALA A 254 -16.34 -2.93 7.05
CA ALA A 254 -15.83 -4.24 7.37
C ALA A 254 -14.87 -4.21 8.56
N ASP A 255 -15.11 -5.07 9.53
CA ASP A 255 -14.10 -5.39 10.54
C ASP A 255 -13.11 -6.39 9.93
N LEU A 256 -11.94 -5.89 9.52
CA LEU A 256 -10.88 -6.73 8.96
C LEU A 256 -9.95 -7.29 10.04
N THR A 257 -10.14 -6.96 11.31
CA THR A 257 -9.24 -7.41 12.39
C THR A 257 -9.32 -8.90 12.67
N SER A 258 -10.49 -9.50 12.47
CA SER A 258 -10.69 -10.94 12.65
C SER A 258 -10.15 -11.78 11.47
N PHE A 259 -9.80 -11.13 10.36
CA PHE A 259 -9.35 -11.77 9.13
C PHE A 259 -8.01 -11.17 8.70
N PRO A 260 -6.90 -11.60 9.32
CA PRO A 260 -5.58 -11.15 8.88
C PRO A 260 -5.33 -11.65 7.46
N GLN A 261 -5.03 -10.73 6.55
CA GLN A 261 -4.83 -10.99 5.13
C GLN A 261 -3.55 -10.37 4.64
N PRO A 262 -2.89 -10.95 3.62
CA PRO A 262 -1.84 -10.26 2.91
C PRO A 262 -2.35 -8.97 2.28
N ILE A 263 -1.47 -8.01 2.11
CA ILE A 263 -1.69 -6.89 1.19
C ILE A 263 -1.37 -7.38 -0.21
N TYR A 264 -2.25 -7.07 -1.15
CA TYR A 264 -2.10 -7.40 -2.56
C TYR A 264 -1.84 -6.14 -3.37
N VAL A 265 -0.99 -6.27 -4.38
CA VAL A 265 -0.78 -5.25 -5.40
C VAL A 265 -0.96 -5.88 -6.76
N GLY A 266 -1.86 -5.34 -7.56
CA GLY A 266 -2.18 -5.82 -8.89
C GLY A 266 -3.52 -6.53 -8.97
N SER A 267 -3.80 -7.56 -8.17
CA SER A 267 -5.04 -8.33 -8.25
C SER A 267 -5.85 -8.31 -6.95
N THR A 268 -7.18 -8.44 -7.07
CA THR A 268 -8.08 -8.58 -5.91
C THR A 268 -8.21 -10.01 -5.40
N PHE A 269 -7.69 -11.01 -6.12
CA PHE A 269 -7.96 -12.41 -5.81
C PHE A 269 -6.72 -13.28 -5.90
N THR A 270 -6.71 -14.33 -5.09
CA THR A 270 -5.70 -15.39 -5.10
C THR A 270 -5.65 -16.20 -6.40
N GLY A 271 -6.46 -15.86 -7.37
CA GLY A 271 -6.61 -16.60 -8.62
C GLY A 271 -6.49 -15.77 -9.89
N GLY A 272 -5.59 -14.79 -9.95
CA GLY A 272 -5.08 -14.04 -11.13
C GLY A 272 -5.93 -13.77 -12.38
N LYS A 273 -6.96 -14.56 -12.59
CA LYS A 273 -7.82 -14.49 -13.79
C LYS A 273 -9.08 -13.65 -13.61
N VAL A 274 -9.48 -13.33 -12.38
CA VAL A 274 -10.84 -12.80 -12.13
C VAL A 274 -10.89 -11.28 -12.24
N ASN A 275 -9.79 -10.58 -11.98
CA ASN A 275 -9.68 -9.13 -12.19
C ASN A 275 -8.27 -8.82 -12.66
N PRO A 276 -8.03 -8.96 -13.97
CA PRO A 276 -6.71 -8.74 -14.51
C PRO A 276 -6.32 -7.25 -14.33
N CYS A 277 -5.28 -7.02 -13.56
CA CYS A 277 -4.72 -5.70 -13.38
C CYS A 277 -3.47 -5.54 -14.23
N TYR A 278 -3.40 -4.47 -15.02
CA TYR A 278 -2.25 -4.14 -15.82
C TYR A 278 -1.86 -2.69 -15.61
N GLY A 279 -0.77 -2.48 -14.93
CA GLY A 279 -0.33 -1.14 -14.58
C GLY A 279 1.06 -1.14 -13.96
N THR A 280 1.52 0.05 -13.61
CA THR A 280 2.81 0.28 -12.97
C THR A 280 2.59 0.86 -11.58
N LEU A 281 3.27 0.26 -10.60
CA LEU A 281 3.35 0.76 -9.24
C LEU A 281 4.70 1.45 -9.03
N ARG A 282 4.69 2.66 -8.50
CA ARG A 282 5.89 3.33 -7.99
C ARG A 282 5.93 3.35 -6.47
N GLU A 283 4.80 3.38 -5.81
CA GLU A 283 4.72 3.33 -4.34
C GLU A 283 3.35 2.89 -3.86
N ALA A 284 3.32 2.20 -2.72
CA ALA A 284 2.14 2.01 -1.91
C ALA A 284 2.50 2.08 -0.42
N ILE A 285 1.71 2.81 0.36
CA ILE A 285 1.87 2.94 1.81
C ILE A 285 0.53 2.67 2.49
N PHE A 286 0.58 1.83 3.51
CA PHE A 286 -0.53 1.50 4.38
C PHE A 286 -0.25 2.03 5.77
N LEU A 287 -1.17 2.83 6.31
CA LEU A 287 -1.11 3.32 7.67
C LEU A 287 -2.12 2.55 8.52
N HIS A 288 -1.69 2.02 9.66
CA HIS A 288 -2.60 1.35 10.61
C HIS A 288 -3.40 2.36 11.44
N THR A 289 -2.93 3.60 11.53
CA THR A 289 -3.65 4.74 12.07
C THR A 289 -3.34 5.95 11.21
N ALA A 290 -4.34 6.78 10.96
CA ALA A 290 -4.18 7.97 10.12
C ALA A 290 -5.21 9.02 10.47
N ASP A 291 -4.93 10.24 10.06
CA ASP A 291 -5.87 11.35 10.04
C ASP A 291 -5.85 12.08 8.68
N ASP A 292 -6.65 13.14 8.55
CA ASP A 292 -6.71 13.91 7.31
C ASP A 292 -5.35 14.51 6.93
N SER A 293 -4.53 14.92 7.90
CA SER A 293 -3.21 15.49 7.62
C SER A 293 -2.26 14.46 7.03
N ASP A 294 -2.32 13.20 7.49
CA ASP A 294 -1.55 12.10 6.93
C ASP A 294 -1.96 11.81 5.48
N ALA A 295 -3.26 11.73 5.22
CA ALA A 295 -3.78 11.47 3.88
C ALA A 295 -3.44 12.61 2.90
N VAL A 296 -3.53 13.85 3.34
CA VAL A 296 -3.10 15.04 2.58
C VAL A 296 -1.60 14.95 2.28
N ALA A 297 -0.77 14.63 3.28
CA ALA A 297 0.67 14.49 3.09
C ALA A 297 0.99 13.37 2.10
N LEU A 298 0.41 12.17 2.28
CA LEU A 298 0.63 11.01 1.41
C LEU A 298 0.18 11.27 -0.03
N SER A 299 -0.88 12.05 -0.25
CA SER A 299 -1.35 12.38 -1.59
C SER A 299 -0.52 13.46 -2.30
N LYS A 300 0.45 14.09 -1.63
CA LYS A 300 1.41 15.05 -2.20
C LYS A 300 2.75 14.42 -2.59
N LEU A 301 2.95 13.14 -2.33
CA LEU A 301 4.21 12.47 -2.52
C LEU A 301 4.70 12.49 -3.97
N GLY A 302 5.88 13.06 -4.19
CA GLY A 302 6.52 13.14 -5.50
C GLY A 302 6.13 14.35 -6.34
N MET A 303 5.46 15.34 -5.73
CA MET A 303 5.35 16.68 -6.30
C MET A 303 6.62 17.47 -6.03
#